data_df168289c970cb8e8a3c91599a5389d6
#
_entry.id   df168289c970cb8e8a3c91599a5389d6
#
_cell.length_a   1.000
_cell.length_b   1.000
_cell.length_c   1.000
_cell.angle_alpha   90.00
_cell.angle_beta   90.00
_cell.angle_gamma   90.00
#
_symmetry.space_group_name_H-M   'P 1'
#
loop_
_entity.id
_entity.type
_entity.pdbx_description
1 polymer ?
#
loop_
_entity_poly.entity_id
_entity_poly.type
_entity_poly.pdbx_seq_one_letter_code
_entity_poly.pdbx_strand_id
1 'polypeptide(L)'
;MNLIVLFLEIIIATLSLIYMYQKYKNEGIYLFIVISVIILSIMSTKLIELFNFDVNLDLVLNSLLFISTTILVHKKGPEEVKKIITIILITSLMLFTTSIIITLITNSKINNVSNISFNHIFDFRTRTYLAFIISLIISLWINSSIYHQIRQIKNKIWISNTLSIIISSFIECILFVLIAYLFQVHILTIIKLILTRYIVKVVLCISGTKLIYLLNDINNH
;
A
#
# COMPACT_ATOMS: atom_id res chain seq x y z
N MET A 1 -7.18 -10.03 19.42
CA MET A 1 -8.24 -9.67 18.45
C MET A 1 -7.64 -9.08 17.18
N ASN A 2 -6.76 -8.08 17.24
CA ASN A 2 -6.18 -7.42 16.04
C ASN A 2 -5.46 -8.38 15.08
N LEU A 3 -4.71 -9.36 15.59
CA LEU A 3 -4.02 -10.36 14.74
C LEU A 3 -4.97 -11.22 13.91
N ILE A 4 -6.10 -11.63 14.48
CA ILE A 4 -7.09 -12.44 13.75
C ILE A 4 -7.71 -11.63 12.62
N VAL A 5 -8.03 -10.36 12.90
CA VAL A 5 -8.60 -9.45 11.89
C VAL A 5 -7.60 -9.20 10.75
N LEU A 6 -6.32 -8.94 11.07
CA LEU A 6 -5.29 -8.77 10.05
C LEU A 6 -5.06 -10.05 9.23
N PHE A 7 -5.13 -11.22 9.86
CA PHE A 7 -5.01 -12.49 9.14
C PHE A 7 -6.17 -12.70 8.16
N LEU A 8 -7.39 -12.37 8.58
CA LEU A 8 -8.56 -12.38 7.68
C LEU A 8 -8.39 -11.38 6.53
N GLU A 9 -7.87 -10.18 6.80
CA GLU A 9 -7.58 -9.18 5.76
C GLU A 9 -6.57 -9.71 4.73
N ILE A 10 -5.49 -10.39 5.19
CA ILE A 10 -4.51 -11.02 4.29
C ILE A 10 -5.20 -12.03 3.36
N ILE A 11 -6.06 -12.89 3.91
CA ILE A 11 -6.77 -13.91 3.13
C ILE A 11 -7.69 -13.25 2.11
N ILE A 12 -8.53 -12.32 2.53
CA ILE A 12 -9.51 -11.66 1.66
C ILE A 12 -8.80 -10.89 0.54
N ALA A 13 -7.80 -10.09 0.87
CA ALA A 13 -7.07 -9.29 -0.10
C ALA A 13 -6.27 -10.16 -1.10
N THR A 14 -5.65 -11.25 -0.62
CA THR A 14 -4.93 -12.20 -1.47
C THR A 14 -5.87 -12.93 -2.42
N LEU A 15 -7.00 -13.44 -1.93
CA LEU A 15 -8.02 -14.09 -2.76
C LEU A 15 -8.61 -13.12 -3.78
N SER A 16 -8.84 -11.87 -3.41
CA SER A 16 -9.31 -10.82 -4.32
C SER A 16 -8.32 -10.57 -5.46
N LEU A 17 -7.03 -10.47 -5.15
CA LEU A 17 -5.97 -10.31 -6.16
C LEU A 17 -5.94 -11.51 -7.13
N ILE A 18 -5.97 -12.73 -6.60
CA ILE A 18 -5.95 -13.97 -7.41
C ILE A 18 -7.19 -14.02 -8.32
N TYR A 19 -8.38 -13.77 -7.76
CA TYR A 19 -9.64 -13.78 -8.51
C TYR A 19 -9.65 -12.74 -9.64
N MET A 20 -9.26 -11.50 -9.35
CA MET A 20 -9.18 -10.43 -10.34
C MET A 20 -8.19 -10.78 -11.46
N TYR A 21 -7.05 -11.36 -11.09
CA TYR A 21 -6.07 -11.80 -12.08
C TYR A 21 -6.57 -12.95 -12.94
N GLN A 22 -7.23 -13.98 -12.37
CA GLN A 22 -7.79 -15.10 -13.13
C GLN A 22 -8.82 -14.63 -14.16
N LYS A 23 -9.69 -13.66 -13.77
CA LYS A 23 -10.78 -13.19 -14.62
C LYS A 23 -10.35 -12.17 -15.67
N TYR A 24 -9.46 -11.23 -15.29
CA TYR A 24 -9.12 -10.07 -16.11
C TYR A 24 -7.61 -10.00 -16.46
N LYS A 25 -6.82 -11.02 -16.10
CA LYS A 25 -5.36 -11.06 -16.33
C LYS A 25 -4.66 -9.80 -15.80
N ASN A 26 -3.82 -9.17 -16.61
CA ASN A 26 -3.08 -7.98 -16.19
C ASN A 26 -3.99 -6.79 -15.85
N GLU A 27 -5.13 -6.63 -16.51
CA GLU A 27 -6.10 -5.58 -16.20
C GLU A 27 -6.71 -5.76 -14.80
N GLY A 28 -6.87 -7.01 -14.35
CA GLY A 28 -7.29 -7.31 -12.98
C GLY A 28 -6.30 -6.82 -11.93
N ILE A 29 -4.99 -6.84 -12.22
CA ILE A 29 -3.99 -6.30 -11.29
C ILE A 29 -4.09 -4.77 -11.20
N TYR A 30 -4.32 -4.07 -12.32
CA TYR A 30 -4.56 -2.61 -12.27
C TYR A 30 -5.82 -2.26 -11.47
N LEU A 31 -6.91 -3.02 -11.66
CA LEU A 31 -8.13 -2.84 -10.86
C LEU A 31 -7.85 -3.05 -9.38
N PHE A 32 -7.11 -4.10 -9.03
CA PHE A 32 -6.70 -4.33 -7.64
C PHE A 32 -5.89 -3.17 -7.07
N ILE A 33 -4.94 -2.62 -7.84
CA ILE A 33 -4.12 -1.46 -7.43
C ILE A 33 -5.03 -0.25 -7.15
N VAL A 34 -5.97 0.07 -8.04
CA VAL A 34 -6.90 1.20 -7.86
C VAL A 34 -7.73 1.04 -6.59
N ILE A 35 -8.36 -0.13 -6.41
CA ILE A 35 -9.17 -0.42 -5.22
C ILE A 35 -8.32 -0.36 -3.95
N SER A 36 -7.11 -0.93 -3.99
CA SER A 36 -6.19 -0.91 -2.85
C SER A 36 -5.79 0.52 -2.48
N VAL A 37 -5.51 1.40 -3.43
CA VAL A 37 -5.17 2.81 -3.16
C VAL A 37 -6.32 3.55 -2.49
N ILE A 38 -7.57 3.30 -2.92
CA ILE A 38 -8.76 3.88 -2.29
C ILE A 38 -8.87 3.45 -0.82
N ILE A 39 -8.76 2.16 -0.55
CA ILE A 39 -8.86 1.62 0.81
C ILE A 39 -7.68 2.09 1.67
N LEU A 40 -6.46 2.03 1.14
CA LEU A 40 -5.24 2.46 1.82
C LEU A 40 -5.27 3.93 2.23
N SER A 41 -5.91 4.78 1.43
CA SER A 41 -6.07 6.21 1.73
C SER A 41 -6.83 6.44 3.06
N ILE A 42 -7.76 5.55 3.39
CA ILE A 42 -8.50 5.59 4.65
C ILE A 42 -7.71 4.87 5.76
N MET A 43 -7.16 3.68 5.47
CA MET A 43 -6.50 2.85 6.48
C MET A 43 -5.18 3.43 6.97
N SER A 44 -4.45 4.19 6.16
CA SER A 44 -3.15 4.77 6.51
C SER A 44 -3.21 5.76 7.67
N THR A 45 -4.38 6.33 7.93
CA THR A 45 -4.60 7.28 9.04
C THR A 45 -4.80 6.62 10.40
N LYS A 46 -5.09 5.31 10.44
CA LYS A 46 -5.40 4.56 11.64
C LYS A 46 -4.18 3.82 12.17
N LEU A 47 -3.83 4.07 13.43
CA LEU A 47 -2.87 3.27 14.19
C LEU A 47 -3.61 2.15 14.94
N ILE A 48 -3.00 0.98 14.97
CA ILE A 48 -3.44 -0.19 15.75
C ILE A 48 -2.28 -0.69 16.58
N GLU A 49 -2.59 -1.34 17.70
CA GLU A 49 -1.58 -1.97 18.53
C GLU A 49 -1.41 -3.45 18.14
N LEU A 50 -0.14 -3.85 17.85
CA LEU A 50 0.29 -5.22 17.62
C LEU A 50 1.47 -5.55 18.52
N PHE A 51 1.33 -6.53 19.41
CA PHE A 51 2.39 -6.95 20.33
C PHE A 51 2.99 -5.78 21.15
N ASN A 52 2.15 -4.88 21.66
CA ASN A 52 2.54 -3.64 22.37
C ASN A 52 3.31 -2.62 21.51
N PHE A 53 3.20 -2.71 20.20
CA PHE A 53 3.77 -1.74 19.27
C PHE A 53 2.67 -1.10 18.41
N ASP A 54 2.77 0.22 18.22
CA ASP A 54 1.88 0.95 17.32
C ASP A 54 2.26 0.72 15.87
N VAL A 55 1.27 0.38 15.05
CA VAL A 55 1.45 0.08 13.62
C VAL A 55 0.29 0.68 12.83
N ASN A 56 0.54 1.17 11.63
CA ASN A 56 -0.56 1.61 10.76
C ASN A 56 -1.34 0.40 10.21
N LEU A 57 -2.65 0.56 10.10
CA LEU A 57 -3.55 -0.50 9.63
C LEU A 57 -3.34 -0.86 8.15
N ASP A 58 -2.71 0.00 7.37
CA ASP A 58 -2.51 -0.13 5.92
C ASP A 58 -1.49 -1.21 5.49
N LEU A 59 -0.74 -1.83 6.40
CA LEU A 59 0.43 -2.66 6.07
C LEU A 59 0.12 -3.86 5.18
N VAL A 60 -1.03 -4.51 5.37
CA VAL A 60 -1.41 -5.70 4.59
C VAL A 60 -1.63 -5.34 3.13
N LEU A 61 -2.55 -4.42 2.86
CA LEU A 61 -2.86 -4.00 1.49
C LEU A 61 -1.68 -3.30 0.82
N ASN A 62 -0.90 -2.51 1.56
CA ASN A 62 0.31 -1.86 1.07
C ASN A 62 1.34 -2.91 0.62
N SER A 63 1.53 -3.99 1.38
CA SER A 63 2.43 -5.09 1.00
C SER A 63 1.96 -5.80 -0.28
N LEU A 64 0.65 -6.07 -0.40
CA LEU A 64 0.08 -6.68 -1.62
C LEU A 64 0.16 -5.75 -2.83
N LEU A 65 0.08 -4.43 -2.63
CA LEU A 65 0.27 -3.45 -3.70
C LEU A 65 1.69 -3.49 -4.25
N PHE A 66 2.72 -3.62 -3.39
CA PHE A 66 4.11 -3.83 -3.82
C PHE A 66 4.27 -5.10 -4.65
N ILE A 67 3.69 -6.21 -4.18
CA ILE A 67 3.71 -7.50 -4.90
C ILE A 67 3.01 -7.37 -6.26
N SER A 68 1.83 -6.76 -6.30
CA SER A 68 1.06 -6.53 -7.52
C SER A 68 1.83 -5.70 -8.55
N THR A 69 2.51 -4.65 -8.10
CA THR A 69 3.39 -3.84 -8.95
C THR A 69 4.55 -4.66 -9.48
N THR A 70 5.20 -5.47 -8.62
CA THR A 70 6.30 -6.35 -9.03
C THR A 70 5.85 -7.38 -10.07
N ILE A 71 4.64 -7.94 -9.95
CA ILE A 71 4.09 -8.87 -10.95
C ILE A 71 3.94 -8.19 -12.32
N LEU A 72 3.40 -6.98 -12.37
CA LEU A 72 3.27 -6.23 -13.63
C LEU A 72 4.63 -5.88 -14.24
N VAL A 73 5.56 -5.41 -13.42
CA VAL A 73 6.94 -5.12 -13.87
C VAL A 73 7.66 -6.37 -14.36
N HIS A 74 7.46 -7.50 -13.68
CA HIS A 74 8.03 -8.78 -14.12
C HIS A 74 7.50 -9.21 -15.49
N LYS A 75 6.22 -9.00 -15.77
CA LYS A 75 5.55 -9.43 -17.01
C LYS A 75 5.73 -8.46 -18.17
N LYS A 76 5.69 -7.18 -17.91
CA LYS A 76 5.65 -6.12 -18.94
C LYS A 76 6.91 -5.24 -19.00
N GLY A 77 7.81 -5.40 -18.04
CA GLY A 77 9.05 -4.62 -17.96
C GLY A 77 8.96 -3.40 -17.03
N PRO A 78 10.12 -2.72 -16.78
CA PRO A 78 10.22 -1.66 -15.78
C PRO A 78 9.46 -0.37 -16.14
N GLU A 79 9.21 -0.12 -17.43
CA GLU A 79 8.44 1.05 -17.88
C GLU A 79 6.99 1.03 -17.39
N GLU A 80 6.48 -0.14 -17.05
CA GLU A 80 5.11 -0.31 -16.54
C GLU A 80 4.90 0.42 -15.20
N VAL A 81 5.95 0.63 -14.41
CA VAL A 81 5.86 1.39 -13.16
C VAL A 81 5.38 2.83 -13.38
N LYS A 82 5.73 3.46 -14.51
CA LYS A 82 5.28 4.82 -14.82
C LYS A 82 3.76 4.86 -14.99
N LYS A 83 3.20 3.87 -15.67
CA LYS A 83 1.75 3.74 -15.83
C LYS A 83 1.05 3.51 -14.49
N ILE A 84 1.61 2.63 -13.65
CA ILE A 84 1.09 2.35 -12.30
C ILE A 84 1.11 3.62 -11.45
N ILE A 85 2.21 4.37 -11.44
CA ILE A 85 2.35 5.63 -10.70
C ILE A 85 1.31 6.65 -11.19
N THR A 86 1.11 6.77 -12.51
CA THR A 86 0.10 7.67 -13.07
C THR A 86 -1.31 7.29 -12.60
N ILE A 87 -1.64 6.01 -12.60
CA ILE A 87 -2.94 5.52 -12.09
C ILE A 87 -3.09 5.86 -10.60
N ILE A 88 -2.07 5.62 -9.78
CA ILE A 88 -2.07 5.95 -8.36
C ILE A 88 -2.27 7.46 -8.14
N LEU A 89 -1.55 8.29 -8.89
CA LEU A 89 -1.66 9.75 -8.79
C LEU A 89 -3.08 10.24 -9.14
N ILE A 90 -3.64 9.78 -10.25
CA ILE A 90 -4.99 10.17 -10.67
C ILE A 90 -6.03 9.71 -9.61
N THR A 91 -5.96 8.46 -9.17
CA THR A 91 -6.87 7.92 -8.14
C THR A 91 -6.76 8.71 -6.85
N SER A 92 -5.55 8.98 -6.40
CA SER A 92 -5.29 9.75 -5.17
C SER A 92 -5.77 11.19 -5.28
N LEU A 93 -5.54 11.84 -6.42
CA LEU A 93 -6.00 13.21 -6.66
C LEU A 93 -7.53 13.30 -6.66
N MET A 94 -8.22 12.35 -7.32
CA MET A 94 -9.67 12.27 -7.30
C MET A 94 -10.22 12.09 -5.89
N LEU A 95 -9.63 11.20 -5.10
CA LEU A 95 -10.04 10.99 -3.70
C LEU A 95 -9.84 12.24 -2.86
N PHE A 96 -8.69 12.90 -2.99
CA PHE A 96 -8.38 14.10 -2.24
C PHE A 96 -9.32 15.26 -2.56
N THR A 97 -9.57 15.51 -3.85
CA THR A 97 -10.51 16.55 -4.29
C THR A 97 -11.93 16.26 -3.84
N THR A 98 -12.38 15.00 -3.96
CA THR A 98 -13.69 14.57 -3.49
C THR A 98 -13.82 14.74 -1.97
N SER A 99 -12.79 14.39 -1.20
CA SER A 99 -12.75 14.58 0.26
C SER A 99 -12.91 16.06 0.63
N ILE A 100 -12.20 16.98 -0.02
CA ILE A 100 -12.36 18.43 0.21
C ILE A 100 -13.78 18.87 -0.10
N ILE A 101 -14.36 18.46 -1.24
CA ILE A 101 -15.73 18.82 -1.61
C ILE A 101 -16.71 18.34 -0.55
N ILE A 102 -16.60 17.11 -0.06
CA ILE A 102 -17.45 16.53 0.97
C ILE A 102 -17.40 17.36 2.27
N THR A 103 -16.21 17.79 2.70
CA THR A 103 -16.06 18.58 3.93
C THR A 103 -16.58 20.02 3.80
N LEU A 104 -16.68 20.54 2.57
CA LEU A 104 -17.23 21.89 2.31
C LEU A 104 -18.77 21.90 2.21
N ILE A 105 -19.40 20.75 1.97
CA ILE A 105 -20.88 20.66 1.86
C ILE A 105 -21.51 20.79 3.25
N THR A 106 -22.48 21.66 3.39
CA THR A 106 -23.23 21.86 4.64
C THR A 106 -24.11 20.65 4.95
N ASN A 107 -24.01 20.17 6.19
CA ASN A 107 -24.75 19.00 6.63
C ASN A 107 -26.24 19.29 6.83
N SER A 108 -27.09 18.31 6.50
CA SER A 108 -28.52 18.35 6.82
C SER A 108 -28.76 18.23 8.34
N LYS A 109 -29.76 18.93 8.87
CA LYS A 109 -30.15 18.84 10.28
C LYS A 109 -30.82 17.52 10.66
N ILE A 110 -31.23 16.71 9.67
CA ILE A 110 -32.03 15.49 9.89
C ILE A 110 -31.20 14.36 10.51
N ASN A 111 -29.91 14.28 10.24
CA ASN A 111 -29.06 13.17 10.71
C ASN A 111 -27.65 13.64 11.14
N ASN A 112 -27.57 14.38 12.24
CA ASN A 112 -26.33 14.97 12.72
C ASN A 112 -25.25 13.93 13.08
N VAL A 113 -25.62 12.77 13.64
CA VAL A 113 -24.63 11.76 14.11
C VAL A 113 -23.92 11.11 12.93
N SER A 114 -24.65 10.72 11.88
CA SER A 114 -24.04 10.11 10.69
C SER A 114 -23.22 11.13 9.90
N ASN A 115 -23.64 12.40 9.87
CA ASN A 115 -22.91 13.47 9.21
C ASN A 115 -21.54 13.74 9.88
N ILE A 116 -21.50 13.77 11.21
CA ILE A 116 -20.23 13.93 11.97
C ILE A 116 -19.30 12.75 11.69
N SER A 117 -19.79 11.52 11.78
CA SER A 117 -19.00 10.32 11.53
C SER A 117 -18.49 10.26 10.10
N PHE A 118 -19.32 10.65 9.13
CA PHE A 118 -18.96 10.70 7.72
C PHE A 118 -17.85 11.74 7.45
N ASN A 119 -18.00 12.95 7.99
CA ASN A 119 -16.98 13.97 7.86
C ASN A 119 -15.65 13.55 8.50
N HIS A 120 -15.68 12.83 9.63
CA HIS A 120 -14.46 12.29 10.24
C HIS A 120 -13.75 11.23 9.38
N ILE A 121 -14.47 10.42 8.61
CA ILE A 121 -13.88 9.44 7.69
C ILE A 121 -13.16 10.14 6.54
N PHE A 122 -13.75 11.23 6.02
CA PHE A 122 -13.20 11.98 4.88
C PHE A 122 -12.32 13.17 5.29
N ASP A 123 -12.24 13.48 6.58
CA ASP A 123 -11.23 14.41 7.11
C ASP A 123 -9.87 13.72 7.09
N PHE A 124 -9.37 13.50 5.88
CA PHE A 124 -8.01 13.03 5.72
C PHE A 124 -7.09 14.07 6.35
N ARG A 125 -6.40 13.70 7.41
CA ARG A 125 -5.32 14.53 7.91
C ARG A 125 -4.36 14.75 6.75
N THR A 126 -4.47 15.88 6.10
CA THR A 126 -3.82 16.21 4.82
C THR A 126 -2.35 15.79 4.81
N ARG A 127 -1.68 15.96 5.95
CA ARG A 127 -0.28 15.58 6.12
C ARG A 127 -0.04 14.07 6.04
N THR A 128 -0.85 13.25 6.71
CA THR A 128 -0.72 11.77 6.69
C THR A 128 -1.06 11.23 5.30
N TYR A 129 -2.06 11.81 4.66
CA TYR A 129 -2.46 11.46 3.30
C TYR A 129 -1.35 11.77 2.28
N LEU A 130 -0.77 12.96 2.34
CA LEU A 130 0.37 13.34 1.48
C LEU A 130 1.59 12.46 1.76
N ALA A 131 1.86 12.16 3.04
CA ALA A 131 2.92 11.24 3.42
C ALA A 131 2.75 9.86 2.77
N PHE A 132 1.52 9.33 2.80
CA PHE A 132 1.19 8.06 2.17
C PHE A 132 1.46 8.07 0.66
N ILE A 133 0.92 9.05 -0.08
CA ILE A 133 1.08 9.11 -1.53
C ILE A 133 2.55 9.30 -1.92
N ILE A 134 3.25 10.25 -1.32
CA ILE A 134 4.64 10.56 -1.67
C ILE A 134 5.55 9.36 -1.38
N SER A 135 5.43 8.77 -0.18
CA SER A 135 6.25 7.61 0.19
C SER A 135 5.96 6.39 -0.68
N LEU A 136 4.69 6.15 -1.02
CA LEU A 136 4.27 5.05 -1.88
C LEU A 136 4.87 5.19 -3.30
N ILE A 137 4.72 6.35 -3.93
CA ILE A 137 5.20 6.57 -5.30
C ILE A 137 6.72 6.41 -5.39
N ILE A 138 7.46 7.05 -4.48
CA ILE A 138 8.93 6.98 -4.46
C ILE A 138 9.37 5.53 -4.25
N SER A 139 8.76 4.83 -3.30
CA SER A 139 9.15 3.46 -2.98
C SER A 139 8.79 2.45 -4.06
N LEU A 140 7.66 2.60 -4.75
CA LEU A 140 7.30 1.74 -5.89
C LEU A 140 8.25 1.93 -7.07
N TRP A 141 8.65 3.17 -7.34
CA TRP A 141 9.65 3.46 -8.37
C TRP A 141 10.99 2.82 -8.05
N ILE A 142 11.47 2.96 -6.80
CA ILE A 142 12.72 2.35 -6.33
C ILE A 142 12.61 0.82 -6.37
N ASN A 143 11.51 0.24 -5.88
CA ASN A 143 11.28 -1.20 -5.89
C ASN A 143 11.37 -1.78 -7.31
N SER A 144 10.69 -1.14 -8.26
CA SER A 144 10.69 -1.57 -9.66
C SER A 144 12.08 -1.50 -10.29
N SER A 145 12.81 -0.40 -10.06
CA SER A 145 14.16 -0.21 -10.58
C SER A 145 15.14 -1.24 -10.04
N ILE A 146 15.15 -1.46 -8.73
CA ILE A 146 16.02 -2.43 -8.07
C ILE A 146 15.65 -3.86 -8.47
N TYR A 147 14.34 -4.18 -8.50
CA TYR A 147 13.86 -5.49 -8.94
C TYR A 147 14.37 -5.83 -10.33
N HIS A 148 14.23 -4.92 -11.28
CA HIS A 148 14.67 -5.13 -12.66
C HIS A 148 16.19 -5.33 -12.76
N GLN A 149 16.99 -4.50 -12.11
CA GLN A 149 18.46 -4.61 -12.09
C GLN A 149 18.93 -5.94 -11.50
N ILE A 150 18.39 -6.34 -10.34
CA ILE A 150 18.78 -7.60 -9.69
C ILE A 150 18.31 -8.79 -10.53
N ARG A 151 17.16 -8.69 -11.17
CA ARG A 151 16.60 -9.75 -12.01
C ARG A 151 17.48 -10.05 -13.24
N GLN A 152 18.06 -9.01 -13.83
CA GLN A 152 19.03 -9.16 -14.94
C GLN A 152 20.29 -9.90 -14.51
N ILE A 153 20.78 -9.65 -13.28
CA ILE A 153 22.04 -10.25 -12.77
C ILE A 153 21.82 -11.67 -12.26
N LYS A 154 20.79 -11.88 -11.41
CA LYS A 154 20.62 -13.14 -10.65
C LYS A 154 19.61 -14.12 -11.22
N ASN A 155 18.86 -13.76 -12.22
CA ASN A 155 17.82 -14.60 -12.87
C ASN A 155 16.88 -15.41 -11.94
N LYS A 156 16.75 -15.02 -10.66
CA LYS A 156 15.89 -15.67 -9.65
C LYS A 156 14.86 -14.67 -9.12
N ILE A 157 13.57 -14.97 -9.35
CA ILE A 157 12.44 -14.07 -8.99
C ILE A 157 12.46 -13.75 -7.50
N TRP A 158 12.57 -14.76 -6.63
CA TRP A 158 12.48 -14.57 -5.19
C TRP A 158 13.60 -13.68 -4.63
N ILE A 159 14.83 -13.82 -5.13
CA ILE A 159 15.98 -12.99 -4.69
C ILE A 159 15.75 -11.55 -5.12
N SER A 160 15.38 -11.34 -6.38
CA SER A 160 15.14 -10.00 -6.93
C SER A 160 14.01 -9.30 -6.18
N ASN A 161 12.90 -10.01 -5.92
CA ASN A 161 11.78 -9.46 -5.16
C ASN A 161 12.16 -9.16 -3.70
N THR A 162 12.80 -10.11 -3.00
CA THR A 162 13.16 -9.92 -1.59
C THR A 162 14.11 -8.74 -1.39
N LEU A 163 15.17 -8.64 -2.19
CA LEU A 163 16.15 -7.55 -2.06
C LEU A 163 15.54 -6.20 -2.43
N SER A 164 14.76 -6.13 -3.50
CA SER A 164 14.11 -4.88 -3.88
C SER A 164 13.12 -4.40 -2.81
N ILE A 165 12.36 -5.30 -2.22
CA ILE A 165 11.40 -5.00 -1.15
C ILE A 165 12.11 -4.53 0.13
N ILE A 166 13.18 -5.20 0.56
CA ILE A 166 13.94 -4.80 1.76
C ILE A 166 14.36 -3.32 1.64
N ILE A 167 14.95 -2.95 0.51
CA ILE A 167 15.45 -1.58 0.31
C ILE A 167 14.31 -0.58 0.15
N SER A 168 13.34 -0.86 -0.71
CA SER A 168 12.24 0.07 -1.00
C SER A 168 11.30 0.25 0.18
N SER A 169 11.01 -0.81 0.95
CA SER A 169 10.20 -0.72 2.16
C SER A 169 10.87 0.08 3.26
N PHE A 170 12.20 0.00 3.39
CA PHE A 170 12.93 0.83 4.35
C PHE A 170 12.78 2.32 4.03
N ILE A 171 12.95 2.69 2.77
CA ILE A 171 12.79 4.07 2.31
C ILE A 171 11.33 4.54 2.50
N GLU A 172 10.36 3.70 2.14
CA GLU A 172 8.94 4.02 2.32
C GLU A 172 8.59 4.28 3.78
N CYS A 173 9.02 3.40 4.70
CA CYS A 173 8.73 3.55 6.11
C CYS A 173 9.34 4.83 6.69
N ILE A 174 10.57 5.17 6.31
CA ILE A 174 11.21 6.42 6.74
C ILE A 174 10.44 7.63 6.20
N LEU A 175 10.20 7.68 4.89
CA LEU A 175 9.51 8.82 4.27
C LEU A 175 8.11 9.00 4.85
N PHE A 176 7.33 7.92 4.95
CA PHE A 176 5.99 7.99 5.50
C PHE A 176 5.99 8.52 6.93
N VAL A 177 6.76 7.91 7.82
CA VAL A 177 6.73 8.27 9.25
C VAL A 177 7.29 9.68 9.47
N LEU A 178 8.35 10.06 8.77
CA LEU A 178 8.90 11.42 8.89
C LEU A 178 7.90 12.46 8.38
N ILE A 179 7.33 12.29 7.19
CA ILE A 179 6.37 13.27 6.67
C ILE A 179 5.11 13.31 7.54
N ALA A 180 4.58 12.16 8.00
CA ALA A 180 3.35 12.09 8.76
C ALA A 180 3.51 12.63 10.19
N TYR A 181 4.58 12.28 10.89
CA TYR A 181 4.66 12.43 12.35
C TYR A 181 5.80 13.30 12.86
N LEU A 182 6.76 13.75 12.01
CA LEU A 182 7.85 14.62 12.44
C LEU A 182 7.29 15.93 13.06
N PHE A 183 7.80 16.32 14.21
CA PHE A 183 7.34 17.45 15.06
C PHE A 183 5.96 17.26 15.73
N GLN A 184 5.31 16.09 15.58
CA GLN A 184 4.05 15.80 16.26
C GLN A 184 4.22 14.85 17.45
N VAL A 185 5.20 13.95 17.37
CA VAL A 185 5.50 12.97 18.42
C VAL A 185 6.98 12.96 18.75
N HIS A 186 7.31 12.37 19.91
CA HIS A 186 8.69 12.28 20.36
C HIS A 186 9.57 11.44 19.42
N ILE A 187 10.85 11.80 19.27
CA ILE A 187 11.78 11.13 18.35
C ILE A 187 11.89 9.61 18.58
N LEU A 188 11.86 9.17 19.84
CA LEU A 188 11.88 7.73 20.17
C LEU A 188 10.64 7.00 19.64
N THR A 189 9.48 7.66 19.63
CA THR A 189 8.25 7.10 19.05
C THR A 189 8.37 7.00 17.52
N ILE A 190 8.96 7.99 16.87
CA ILE A 190 9.25 7.97 15.43
C ILE A 190 10.11 6.75 15.06
N ILE A 191 11.21 6.52 15.80
CA ILE A 191 12.10 5.39 15.56
C ILE A 191 11.36 4.06 15.75
N LYS A 192 10.57 3.92 16.82
CA LYS A 192 9.76 2.72 17.07
C LYS A 192 8.77 2.47 15.93
N LEU A 193 8.04 3.48 15.48
CA LEU A 193 7.09 3.39 14.37
C LEU A 193 7.77 2.95 13.06
N ILE A 194 8.93 3.52 12.73
CA ILE A 194 9.70 3.14 11.54
C ILE A 194 10.10 1.67 11.60
N LEU A 195 10.69 1.24 12.70
CA LEU A 195 11.17 -0.14 12.86
C LEU A 195 10.03 -1.16 12.82
N THR A 196 8.95 -0.89 13.55
CA THR A 196 7.81 -1.82 13.61
C THR A 196 7.13 -1.93 12.24
N ARG A 197 6.84 -0.79 11.60
CA ARG A 197 6.27 -0.74 10.26
C ARG A 197 7.15 -1.50 9.26
N TYR A 198 8.46 -1.28 9.28
CA TYR A 198 9.41 -1.92 8.39
C TYR A 198 9.43 -3.45 8.58
N ILE A 199 9.60 -3.93 9.80
CA ILE A 199 9.67 -5.38 10.09
C ILE A 199 8.39 -6.08 9.64
N VAL A 200 7.22 -5.57 10.02
CA VAL A 200 5.93 -6.18 9.65
C VAL A 200 5.76 -6.19 8.13
N LYS A 201 6.06 -5.08 7.46
CA LYS A 201 5.94 -4.97 6.00
C LYS A 201 6.87 -5.95 5.27
N VAL A 202 8.13 -6.06 5.67
CA VAL A 202 9.09 -6.98 5.06
C VAL A 202 8.63 -8.43 5.21
N VAL A 203 8.16 -8.83 6.40
CA VAL A 203 7.63 -10.19 6.63
C VAL A 203 6.44 -10.48 5.72
N LEU A 204 5.48 -9.55 5.62
CA LEU A 204 4.31 -9.70 4.74
C LEU A 204 4.69 -9.80 3.26
N CYS A 205 5.60 -8.95 2.79
CA CYS A 205 6.03 -8.95 1.41
C CYS A 205 6.83 -10.19 1.02
N ILE A 206 7.71 -10.68 1.90
CA ILE A 206 8.48 -11.91 1.65
C ILE A 206 7.54 -13.12 1.60
N SER A 207 6.59 -13.23 2.53
CA SER A 207 5.60 -14.31 2.53
C SER A 207 4.74 -14.28 1.27
N GLY A 208 4.41 -13.09 0.77
CA GLY A 208 3.65 -12.89 -0.46
C GLY A 208 4.42 -13.13 -1.77
N THR A 209 5.74 -13.36 -1.73
CA THR A 209 6.53 -13.67 -2.93
C THR A 209 6.01 -14.91 -3.68
N LYS A 210 5.39 -15.85 -2.96
CA LYS A 210 4.76 -17.05 -3.55
C LYS A 210 3.66 -16.69 -4.56
N LEU A 211 2.98 -15.56 -4.39
CA LEU A 211 1.96 -15.08 -5.32
C LEU A 211 2.53 -14.76 -6.70
N ILE A 212 3.76 -14.27 -6.77
CA ILE A 212 4.42 -13.96 -8.06
C ILE A 212 4.60 -15.25 -8.87
N TYR A 213 5.00 -16.35 -8.23
CA TYR A 213 5.12 -17.65 -8.90
C TYR A 213 3.76 -18.20 -9.31
N LEU A 214 2.80 -18.21 -8.39
CA LEU A 214 1.44 -18.71 -8.64
C LEU A 214 0.77 -17.99 -9.81
N LEU A 215 0.88 -16.66 -9.88
CA LEU A 215 0.29 -15.87 -10.96
C LEU A 215 1.08 -15.92 -12.27
N ASN A 216 2.34 -16.36 -12.25
CA ASN A 216 3.08 -16.69 -13.47
C ASN A 216 2.66 -18.03 -14.05
N ASP A 217 2.49 -19.05 -13.21
CA ASP A 217 2.15 -20.41 -13.67
C ASP A 217 0.74 -20.47 -14.28
N ILE A 218 -0.21 -19.68 -13.77
CA ILE A 218 -1.58 -19.57 -14.32
C ILE A 218 -1.60 -19.10 -15.79
N ASN A 219 -0.54 -18.47 -16.30
CA ASN A 219 -0.46 -18.05 -17.70
C ASN A 219 0.13 -19.11 -18.64
N ASN A 220 0.71 -20.17 -18.10
CA ASN A 220 1.33 -21.24 -18.89
C ASN A 220 0.37 -22.41 -19.19
N HIS A 221 -0.85 -22.32 -18.68
CA HIS A 221 -1.99 -23.19 -18.96
C HIS A 221 -3.14 -22.42 -19.62
#